data_b645f1a286a66dc390f1708802ef6349
#
_entry.id   b645f1a286a66dc390f1708802ef6349
#
_cell.length_a   1.000
_cell.length_b   1.000
_cell.length_c   1.000
_cell.angle_alpha   90.00
_cell.angle_beta   90.00
_cell.angle_gamma   90.00
#
_symmetry.space_group_name_H-M   'P 1'
#
loop_
_entity.id
_entity.type
_entity.pdbx_description
1 polymer ?
#
loop_
_entity_poly.entity_id
_entity_poly.type
_entity_poly.pdbx_seq_one_letter_code
_entity_poly.pdbx_strand_id
1 'polypeptide(L)'
;MQRSYILGAGILFRAVTTTPMERTHGKERNMSQPDTDTAAQSPSSQQEPQIQTDSRRSHSEQVNQPAQTSQSESSHDGKDEHALHTNLKRGMESRHLQMISLGGVIGTGLFLSSGYTIQQAGPIGTILAYSIGALIVYLVMLTLGELSVAMPVTGSFHVYAEKFIGPGTGFVIAIQYWLTWTVALGSEFTAAGLLMQRWFPDSPTWVWSAACIILIFTLNALSVRLFAEAEFWFASIKVFAICAFIVIGLLAIFGVIPIAGYQHAPMFGNLVKDGIFPNGFMPVFATILTVNFAFSGTELIGVTAGETRDPETTVPKAIHTTLWRLVLFFIGSITVMCALIPWRQAGVGESPFVLVFNSIGIPYAGDIMNFVVLTAVLSASNSGLYASTRMVWSMGNEGMIPRWFAKTNRRGVPMLALCAAMAGGLLALLSSVIAASTVYLVLVALSGLSAVVVWIAIAYCQIVFRRRWLESGHSTSELKYRTPGYPYVSWAAFILCTASFVLVIFDVEQRFALVAELVFIVACYGAYFLQQWVRKRKKATEADDLDTLWVARD
;
A
#
# COMPACT_ATOMS: atom_id res chain seq x y z
N MET A 1 3.05 -42.07 -24.60
CA MET A 1 1.67 -41.78 -25.04
C MET A 1 1.45 -40.29 -24.94
N GLN A 2 1.67 -39.64 -26.08
CA GLN A 2 1.45 -38.20 -26.30
C GLN A 2 0.11 -38.07 -27.02
N ARG A 3 -0.67 -37.09 -26.64
CA ARG A 3 -1.56 -36.23 -27.43
C ARG A 3 -2.83 -35.83 -26.70
N SER A 4 -3.11 -34.53 -26.84
CA SER A 4 -4.40 -33.88 -26.73
C SER A 4 -4.76 -33.30 -25.36
N TYR A 5 -4.51 -32.00 -25.23
CA TYR A 5 -5.53 -31.00 -24.83
C TYR A 5 -4.96 -29.57 -25.07
N ILE A 6 -5.07 -29.12 -26.31
CA ILE A 6 -5.00 -27.71 -26.69
C ILE A 6 -6.39 -27.39 -27.23
N LEU A 7 -7.22 -26.69 -26.48
CA LEU A 7 -8.37 -25.88 -26.95
C LEU A 7 -9.00 -25.21 -25.71
N GLY A 8 -8.88 -23.90 -25.61
CA GLY A 8 -9.60 -23.14 -24.58
C GLY A 8 -9.00 -21.79 -24.14
N ALA A 9 -8.22 -21.12 -24.99
CA ALA A 9 -7.75 -19.77 -24.68
C ALA A 9 -7.79 -18.86 -25.92
N GLY A 10 -8.98 -18.60 -26.42
CA GLY A 10 -9.16 -17.86 -27.67
C GLY A 10 -10.42 -17.00 -27.73
N ILE A 11 -10.82 -16.33 -26.64
CA ILE A 11 -11.91 -15.34 -26.70
C ILE A 11 -11.63 -14.26 -25.64
N LEU A 12 -10.75 -13.31 -25.92
CA LEU A 12 -10.68 -12.03 -25.19
C LEU A 12 -9.79 -10.97 -25.86
N PHE A 13 -9.44 -11.17 -27.15
CA PHE A 13 -8.71 -10.15 -27.91
C PHE A 13 -9.31 -10.01 -29.32
N ARG A 14 -10.47 -9.36 -29.41
CA ARG A 14 -10.97 -8.87 -30.72
C ARG A 14 -11.97 -7.73 -30.48
N ALA A 15 -11.44 -6.53 -30.46
CA ALA A 15 -12.14 -5.30 -30.88
C ALA A 15 -11.20 -4.10 -30.67
N VAL A 16 -10.32 -3.84 -31.58
CA VAL A 16 -9.84 -2.51 -32.00
C VAL A 16 -8.84 -2.74 -33.16
N THR A 17 -9.35 -2.78 -34.38
CA THR A 17 -8.60 -2.35 -35.57
C THR A 17 -9.58 -2.20 -36.73
N THR A 18 -9.35 -1.14 -37.45
CA THR A 18 -9.75 -0.80 -38.81
C THR A 18 -10.85 0.23 -38.98
N THR A 19 -10.45 1.40 -39.38
CA THR A 19 -10.78 1.96 -40.71
C THR A 19 -9.77 3.05 -41.11
N PRO A 20 -9.50 3.21 -42.40
CA PRO A 20 -8.27 3.83 -42.89
C PRO A 20 -8.39 5.28 -43.37
N MET A 21 -7.20 5.86 -43.53
CA MET A 21 -6.85 7.15 -44.08
C MET A 21 -7.42 7.43 -45.48
N GLU A 22 -7.76 8.69 -45.68
CA GLU A 22 -7.70 9.32 -47.00
C GLU A 22 -6.77 10.56 -46.97
N ARG A 23 -5.87 10.58 -47.93
CA ARG A 23 -4.89 11.66 -48.22
C ARG A 23 -5.54 12.75 -49.02
N THR A 24 -5.21 14.00 -48.74
CA THR A 24 -5.08 14.99 -49.82
C THR A 24 -3.94 15.98 -49.54
N HIS A 25 -3.20 16.20 -50.61
CA HIS A 25 -2.02 17.05 -50.81
C HIS A 25 -2.31 18.55 -50.71
N GLY A 26 -1.25 19.29 -50.33
CA GLY A 26 -0.89 20.47 -51.13
C GLY A 26 -0.58 21.78 -50.40
N LYS A 27 0.63 22.10 -50.31
CA LYS A 27 1.42 23.24 -50.85
C LYS A 27 2.17 24.09 -49.83
N GLU A 28 3.46 24.10 -50.13
CA GLU A 28 4.51 24.99 -49.64
C GLU A 28 4.26 26.48 -49.89
N ARG A 29 4.88 27.34 -49.08
CA ARG A 29 5.71 28.53 -49.39
C ARG A 29 6.21 29.16 -48.09
N ASN A 30 7.42 29.05 -47.87
CA ASN A 30 8.65 29.84 -47.99
C ASN A 30 8.64 31.28 -47.47
N MET A 31 9.75 31.56 -46.72
CA MET A 31 10.54 32.80 -46.57
C MET A 31 9.97 33.88 -45.61
N SER A 32 10.69 34.49 -44.72
CA SER A 32 12.11 34.82 -44.51
C SER A 32 12.26 35.59 -43.22
N GLN A 33 13.37 35.38 -42.53
CA GLN A 33 13.99 36.35 -41.59
C GLN A 33 14.58 37.53 -42.38
N PRO A 34 15.08 38.64 -41.82
CA PRO A 34 15.91 38.71 -40.61
C PRO A 34 15.87 40.03 -39.76
N ASP A 35 16.60 39.95 -38.65
CA ASP A 35 17.50 40.94 -37.99
C ASP A 35 16.97 42.30 -37.47
N THR A 36 17.31 42.74 -36.35
CA THR A 36 18.49 43.24 -35.66
C THR A 36 18.11 44.21 -34.54
N ASP A 37 18.80 44.04 -33.45
CA ASP A 37 19.50 45.02 -32.58
C ASP A 37 18.78 46.11 -31.78
N THR A 38 19.26 46.17 -30.60
CA THR A 38 19.89 47.24 -29.78
C THR A 38 19.18 47.71 -28.52
N ALA A 39 19.80 47.29 -27.45
CA ALA A 39 20.39 48.04 -26.33
C ALA A 39 19.55 48.97 -25.42
N ALA A 40 19.70 48.65 -24.15
CA ALA A 40 20.17 49.47 -23.04
C ALA A 40 19.23 50.47 -22.35
N GLN A 41 19.17 50.31 -21.05
CA GLN A 41 19.43 51.25 -19.97
C GLN A 41 18.34 51.30 -18.88
N SER A 42 18.75 50.83 -17.67
CA SER A 42 18.24 51.29 -16.39
C SER A 42 18.82 52.71 -16.10
N PRO A 43 18.37 53.52 -15.14
CA PRO A 43 18.36 53.18 -13.71
C PRO A 43 17.38 53.94 -12.79
N SER A 44 17.39 53.48 -11.48
CA SER A 44 17.27 54.22 -10.22
C SER A 44 15.91 54.82 -9.81
N SER A 45 15.41 54.55 -8.65
CA SER A 45 15.72 54.80 -7.26
C SER A 45 14.59 55.54 -6.49
N GLN A 46 14.44 55.18 -5.22
CA GLN A 46 13.92 55.98 -4.08
C GLN A 46 12.41 56.00 -3.85
N GLN A 47 11.86 55.71 -2.74
CA GLN A 47 12.04 55.94 -1.30
C GLN A 47 10.68 55.67 -0.64
N GLU A 48 10.72 54.98 0.48
CA GLU A 48 9.69 55.00 1.55
C GLU A 48 9.50 56.40 2.12
N PRO A 49 8.39 56.67 2.85
CA PRO A 49 8.55 56.59 4.30
C PRO A 49 7.35 56.03 5.09
N GLN A 50 7.70 55.47 6.24
CA GLN A 50 6.87 55.14 7.40
C GLN A 50 6.22 56.38 8.00
N ILE A 51 5.05 56.26 8.66
CA ILE A 51 4.71 56.98 9.89
C ILE A 51 3.75 56.16 10.75
N GLN A 52 4.04 56.17 12.03
CA GLN A 52 3.50 55.48 13.18
C GLN A 52 2.24 56.10 13.77
N THR A 53 1.59 55.26 14.62
CA THR A 53 0.86 55.58 15.88
C THR A 53 -0.48 56.29 15.77
N ASP A 54 -1.54 55.95 16.49
CA ASP A 54 -1.69 55.80 17.93
C ASP A 54 -3.13 55.30 18.30
N SER A 55 -3.20 54.74 19.46
CA SER A 55 -4.27 54.21 20.25
C SER A 55 -5.52 55.11 20.47
N ARG A 56 -6.72 54.50 20.68
CA ARG A 56 -7.56 54.58 21.91
C ARG A 56 -9.02 54.18 21.72
N ARG A 57 -9.43 53.23 22.53
CA ARG A 57 -10.68 53.10 23.33
C ARG A 57 -11.95 53.84 22.90
N SER A 58 -13.11 53.17 22.76
CA SER A 58 -14.06 52.91 23.86
C SER A 58 -15.46 52.53 23.38
N HIS A 59 -16.09 51.61 24.13
CA HIS A 59 -17.49 51.46 24.54
C HIS A 59 -18.66 51.35 23.54
N SER A 60 -19.25 50.15 23.65
CA SER A 60 -20.70 49.88 23.91
C SER A 60 -21.75 50.58 23.09
N GLU A 61 -22.65 49.78 22.45
CA GLU A 61 -24.06 49.78 22.78
C GLU A 61 -24.79 48.62 22.04
N GLN A 62 -25.57 47.91 22.83
CA GLN A 62 -26.61 46.98 22.38
C GLN A 62 -27.82 47.76 21.87
N VAL A 63 -28.39 47.34 20.74
CA VAL A 63 -29.83 47.58 20.49
C VAL A 63 -30.43 46.44 19.69
N ASN A 64 -31.51 45.95 20.23
CA ASN A 64 -32.53 44.99 19.89
C ASN A 64 -32.93 44.77 18.42
N GLN A 65 -33.40 43.53 18.25
CA GLN A 65 -34.23 42.99 17.15
C GLN A 65 -35.51 43.78 16.88
N PRO A 66 -36.17 43.57 15.71
CA PRO A 66 -37.24 42.57 15.74
C PRO A 66 -37.34 41.65 14.52
N ALA A 67 -37.99 40.52 14.76
CA ALA A 67 -38.39 39.48 13.85
C ALA A 67 -39.30 39.96 12.71
N GLN A 68 -39.12 39.38 11.53
CA GLN A 68 -40.24 39.20 10.58
C GLN A 68 -40.16 37.87 9.84
N THR A 69 -41.29 37.29 9.77
CA THR A 69 -41.86 36.05 9.32
C THR A 69 -41.76 35.82 7.80
N SER A 70 -41.50 34.52 7.47
CA SER A 70 -42.08 33.74 6.35
C SER A 70 -42.03 34.27 4.92
N GLN A 71 -41.39 33.49 4.06
CA GLN A 71 -42.09 32.82 2.94
C GLN A 71 -41.23 31.73 2.33
N SER A 72 -41.86 30.61 2.14
CA SER A 72 -41.46 29.44 1.43
C SER A 72 -41.23 29.72 -0.06
N GLU A 73 -40.11 29.25 -0.62
CA GLU A 73 -40.13 28.78 -1.99
C GLU A 73 -39.09 27.67 -2.18
N SER A 74 -39.59 26.61 -2.74
CA SER A 74 -38.95 25.39 -3.14
C SER A 74 -37.97 25.60 -4.27
N SER A 75 -36.73 25.16 -4.11
CA SER A 75 -35.91 24.74 -5.25
C SER A 75 -34.88 23.69 -4.87
N HIS A 76 -35.14 22.48 -5.29
CA HIS A 76 -34.25 21.43 -5.81
C HIS A 76 -32.93 21.16 -5.09
N ASP A 77 -32.91 20.14 -4.26
CA ASP A 77 -32.41 18.80 -4.54
C ASP A 77 -31.13 18.78 -5.41
N GLY A 78 -30.00 18.57 -4.73
CA GLY A 78 -28.69 18.40 -5.39
C GLY A 78 -27.47 18.56 -4.50
N LYS A 79 -27.58 18.63 -3.17
CA LYS A 79 -26.42 18.91 -2.29
C LYS A 79 -26.13 17.93 -1.18
N ASP A 80 -26.85 16.83 -1.01
CA ASP A 80 -26.73 15.99 0.19
C ASP A 80 -26.16 14.57 -0.02
N GLU A 81 -25.67 14.21 -1.20
CA GLU A 81 -25.03 12.89 -1.39
C GLU A 81 -23.56 12.80 -0.94
N HIS A 82 -22.89 13.92 -0.69
CA HIS A 82 -21.48 13.93 -0.25
C HIS A 82 -21.27 14.06 1.27
N ALA A 83 -22.33 14.23 2.06
CA ALA A 83 -22.24 14.48 3.52
C ALA A 83 -22.26 13.20 4.39
N LEU A 84 -22.36 12.01 3.83
CA LEU A 84 -22.55 10.75 4.57
C LEU A 84 -21.25 10.09 5.11
N HIS A 85 -20.07 10.70 4.92
CA HIS A 85 -18.80 10.00 5.12
C HIS A 85 -17.97 10.39 6.35
N THR A 86 -18.48 11.08 7.35
CA THR A 86 -17.64 11.58 8.46
C THR A 86 -18.15 11.27 9.86
N ASN A 87 -18.44 10.00 10.17
CA ASN A 87 -18.70 9.59 11.56
C ASN A 87 -17.48 9.01 12.29
N LEU A 88 -16.28 9.07 11.68
CA LEU A 88 -15.06 8.69 12.35
C LEU A 88 -14.48 9.88 13.12
N LYS A 89 -14.24 9.72 14.41
CA LYS A 89 -13.59 10.75 15.22
C LYS A 89 -12.18 10.99 14.68
N ARG A 90 -11.88 12.20 14.20
CA ARG A 90 -10.54 12.66 13.80
C ARG A 90 -9.65 12.76 15.05
N GLY A 91 -9.14 11.63 15.52
CA GLY A 91 -8.33 11.54 16.74
C GLY A 91 -6.83 11.47 16.51
N MET A 92 -6.37 11.45 15.24
CA MET A 92 -4.95 11.32 14.90
C MET A 92 -4.29 12.67 14.61
N GLU A 93 -3.10 12.87 15.19
CA GLU A 93 -2.24 14.02 14.91
C GLU A 93 -1.36 13.74 13.68
N SER A 94 -0.81 14.79 13.06
CA SER A 94 0.06 14.67 11.88
C SER A 94 1.27 13.76 12.12
N ARG A 95 1.84 13.75 13.35
CA ARG A 95 2.94 12.85 13.73
C ARG A 95 2.55 11.38 13.67
N HIS A 96 1.32 11.05 14.08
CA HIS A 96 0.80 9.68 14.03
C HIS A 96 0.66 9.19 12.58
N LEU A 97 0.12 10.03 11.69
CA LEU A 97 -0.04 9.71 10.26
C LEU A 97 1.31 9.46 9.57
N GLN A 98 2.31 10.29 9.87
CA GLN A 98 3.67 10.10 9.33
C GLN A 98 4.30 8.80 9.82
N MET A 99 4.11 8.44 11.10
CA MET A 99 4.65 7.20 11.66
C MET A 99 3.88 5.97 11.20
N ILE A 100 2.57 6.05 11.00
CA ILE A 100 1.78 4.95 10.42
C ILE A 100 2.23 4.68 8.98
N SER A 101 2.46 5.72 8.17
CA SER A 101 2.92 5.55 6.78
C SER A 101 4.36 5.01 6.67
N LEU A 102 5.21 5.25 7.67
CA LEU A 102 6.54 4.65 7.76
C LEU A 102 6.51 3.27 8.41
N GLY A 103 5.74 3.17 9.50
CA GLY A 103 5.64 1.98 10.34
C GLY A 103 4.91 0.83 9.67
N GLY A 104 3.84 1.10 8.96
CA GLY A 104 3.01 0.08 8.32
C GLY A 104 3.73 -0.71 7.22
N VAL A 105 4.77 -0.15 6.61
CA VAL A 105 5.52 -0.79 5.51
C VAL A 105 6.65 -1.68 6.02
N ILE A 106 7.29 -1.33 7.14
CA ILE A 106 8.45 -2.03 7.65
C ILE A 106 7.99 -3.11 8.64
N GLY A 107 7.81 -4.32 8.14
CA GLY A 107 7.39 -5.52 8.88
C GLY A 107 8.28 -6.71 8.56
N THR A 108 7.72 -7.91 8.60
CA THR A 108 8.43 -9.17 8.30
C THR A 108 9.01 -9.21 6.90
N GLY A 109 8.45 -8.46 5.96
CA GLY A 109 8.96 -8.35 4.60
C GLY A 109 10.43 -7.92 4.53
N LEU A 110 10.86 -6.95 5.36
CA LEU A 110 12.26 -6.58 5.47
C LEU A 110 13.01 -7.47 6.47
N PHE A 111 12.43 -7.71 7.63
CA PHE A 111 13.16 -8.33 8.75
C PHE A 111 13.30 -9.86 8.65
N LEU A 112 12.42 -10.54 7.92
CA LEU A 112 12.42 -12.00 7.81
C LEU A 112 12.42 -12.51 6.36
N SER A 113 11.51 -12.03 5.49
CA SER A 113 11.45 -12.45 4.09
C SER A 113 12.72 -12.15 3.30
N SER A 114 13.49 -11.14 3.72
CA SER A 114 14.77 -10.83 3.13
C SER A 114 15.75 -12.02 3.20
N GLY A 115 15.69 -12.82 4.29
CA GLY A 115 16.45 -14.04 4.42
C GLY A 115 16.15 -15.07 3.33
N TYR A 116 14.86 -15.30 3.07
CA TYR A 116 14.43 -16.16 1.96
C TYR A 116 14.93 -15.64 0.62
N THR A 117 14.78 -14.33 0.36
CA THR A 117 15.22 -13.74 -0.90
C THR A 117 16.74 -13.85 -1.09
N ILE A 118 17.54 -13.64 -0.02
CA ILE A 118 19.01 -13.80 -0.04
C ILE A 118 19.38 -15.25 -0.34
N GLN A 119 18.70 -16.21 0.28
CA GLN A 119 18.95 -17.63 0.07
C GLN A 119 18.62 -18.07 -1.35
N GLN A 120 17.52 -17.59 -1.94
CA GLN A 120 17.05 -17.97 -3.27
C GLN A 120 17.82 -17.26 -4.39
N ALA A 121 17.89 -15.94 -4.35
CA ALA A 121 18.45 -15.13 -5.45
C ALA A 121 19.96 -14.88 -5.32
N GLY A 122 20.54 -15.17 -4.15
CA GLY A 122 21.92 -14.80 -3.84
C GLY A 122 22.05 -13.29 -3.53
N PRO A 123 23.26 -12.83 -3.15
CA PRO A 123 23.47 -11.47 -2.69
C PRO A 123 23.11 -10.39 -3.73
N ILE A 124 23.75 -10.46 -4.90
CA ILE A 124 23.51 -9.48 -5.99
C ILE A 124 22.10 -9.62 -6.54
N GLY A 125 21.59 -10.87 -6.68
CA GLY A 125 20.23 -11.14 -7.12
C GLY A 125 19.19 -10.50 -6.20
N THR A 126 19.41 -10.54 -4.89
CA THR A 126 18.53 -9.91 -3.90
C THR A 126 18.54 -8.38 -4.00
N ILE A 127 19.72 -7.77 -4.10
CA ILE A 127 19.84 -6.30 -4.28
C ILE A 127 19.11 -5.88 -5.56
N LEU A 128 19.26 -6.64 -6.64
CA LEU A 128 18.56 -6.37 -7.90
C LEU A 128 17.05 -6.53 -7.76
N ALA A 129 16.56 -7.62 -7.13
CA ALA A 129 15.13 -7.85 -6.90
C ALA A 129 14.50 -6.72 -6.08
N TYR A 130 15.14 -6.29 -4.97
CA TYR A 130 14.66 -5.17 -4.16
C TYR A 130 14.74 -3.83 -4.91
N SER A 131 15.73 -3.63 -5.79
CA SER A 131 15.82 -2.43 -6.64
C SER A 131 14.68 -2.39 -7.67
N ILE A 132 14.36 -3.52 -8.28
CA ILE A 132 13.20 -3.65 -9.20
C ILE A 132 11.89 -3.42 -8.45
N GLY A 133 11.70 -4.05 -7.29
CA GLY A 133 10.51 -3.85 -6.46
C GLY A 133 10.34 -2.39 -6.00
N ALA A 134 11.42 -1.73 -5.58
CA ALA A 134 11.42 -0.32 -5.23
C ALA A 134 11.03 0.57 -6.42
N LEU A 135 11.51 0.26 -7.63
CA LEU A 135 11.12 0.96 -8.84
C LEU A 135 9.62 0.78 -9.13
N ILE A 136 9.11 -0.46 -9.06
CA ILE A 136 7.68 -0.77 -9.27
C ILE A 136 6.84 0.09 -8.32
N VAL A 137 7.13 0.01 -7.03
CA VAL A 137 6.39 0.75 -6.00
C VAL A 137 6.49 2.26 -6.22
N TYR A 138 7.67 2.78 -6.58
CA TYR A 138 7.85 4.19 -6.88
C TYR A 138 6.93 4.67 -8.00
N LEU A 139 6.88 3.93 -9.10
CA LEU A 139 6.03 4.26 -10.24
C LEU A 139 4.54 4.19 -9.87
N VAL A 140 4.13 3.17 -9.10
CA VAL A 140 2.75 3.05 -8.59
C VAL A 140 2.39 4.22 -7.68
N MET A 141 3.28 4.61 -6.77
CA MET A 141 3.02 5.73 -5.85
C MET A 141 2.89 7.07 -6.58
N LEU A 142 3.65 7.29 -7.66
CA LEU A 142 3.48 8.48 -8.50
C LEU A 142 2.09 8.53 -9.15
N THR A 143 1.57 7.39 -9.62
CA THR A 143 0.22 7.29 -10.21
C THR A 143 -0.87 7.45 -9.15
N LEU A 144 -0.69 6.83 -7.98
CA LEU A 144 -1.61 6.96 -6.85
C LEU A 144 -1.68 8.41 -6.35
N GLY A 145 -0.54 9.10 -6.31
CA GLY A 145 -0.48 10.50 -5.87
C GLY A 145 -1.39 11.42 -6.68
N GLU A 146 -1.42 11.25 -8.00
CA GLU A 146 -2.31 12.03 -8.86
C GLU A 146 -3.78 11.76 -8.59
N LEU A 147 -4.16 10.49 -8.47
CA LEU A 147 -5.54 10.10 -8.14
C LEU A 147 -5.96 10.61 -6.75
N SER A 148 -5.07 10.47 -5.76
CA SER A 148 -5.37 10.84 -4.37
C SER A 148 -5.46 12.35 -4.15
N VAL A 149 -4.72 13.14 -4.93
CA VAL A 149 -4.82 14.61 -4.88
C VAL A 149 -6.04 15.10 -5.65
N ALA A 150 -6.33 14.50 -6.83
CA ALA A 150 -7.48 14.89 -7.65
C ALA A 150 -8.81 14.45 -7.01
N MET A 151 -8.82 13.34 -6.29
CA MET A 151 -10.00 12.76 -5.64
C MET A 151 -9.63 12.22 -4.26
N PRO A 152 -9.53 13.07 -3.23
CA PRO A 152 -9.18 12.67 -1.87
C PRO A 152 -10.39 12.01 -1.17
N VAL A 153 -10.64 10.75 -1.49
CA VAL A 153 -11.76 9.96 -0.95
C VAL A 153 -11.27 8.90 0.03
N THR A 154 -12.04 8.67 1.08
CA THR A 154 -11.85 7.54 2.00
C THR A 154 -12.21 6.27 1.24
N GLY A 155 -11.36 5.28 1.21
CA GLY A 155 -11.55 4.09 0.37
C GLY A 155 -10.65 4.05 -0.86
N SER A 156 -10.20 5.23 -1.35
CA SER A 156 -9.13 5.35 -2.35
C SER A 156 -9.28 4.39 -3.56
N PHE A 157 -8.56 3.28 -3.58
CA PHE A 157 -8.38 2.44 -4.77
C PHE A 157 -9.66 1.81 -5.30
N HIS A 158 -10.57 1.35 -4.43
CA HIS A 158 -11.80 0.71 -4.90
C HIS A 158 -12.77 1.74 -5.48
N VAL A 159 -12.82 2.96 -4.93
CA VAL A 159 -13.62 4.06 -5.49
C VAL A 159 -13.07 4.48 -6.86
N TYR A 160 -11.72 4.52 -7.02
CA TYR A 160 -11.13 4.78 -8.33
C TYR A 160 -11.43 3.66 -9.32
N ALA A 161 -11.31 2.38 -8.89
CA ALA A 161 -11.63 1.24 -9.73
C ALA A 161 -13.11 1.21 -10.13
N GLU A 162 -14.04 1.54 -9.23
CA GLU A 162 -15.46 1.69 -9.53
C GLU A 162 -15.71 2.76 -10.60
N LYS A 163 -15.12 3.95 -10.41
CA LYS A 163 -15.34 5.10 -11.30
C LYS A 163 -14.69 4.96 -12.67
N PHE A 164 -13.50 4.38 -12.76
CA PHE A 164 -12.71 4.36 -13.99
C PHE A 164 -12.74 3.03 -14.74
N ILE A 165 -13.00 1.92 -14.06
CA ILE A 165 -13.08 0.58 -14.66
C ILE A 165 -14.52 0.09 -14.64
N GLY A 166 -15.15 0.08 -13.47
CA GLY A 166 -16.55 -0.32 -13.30
C GLY A 166 -16.85 -0.85 -11.90
N PRO A 167 -18.15 -0.90 -11.52
CA PRO A 167 -18.57 -1.21 -10.16
C PRO A 167 -18.19 -2.63 -9.70
N GLY A 168 -18.15 -3.60 -10.62
CA GLY A 168 -17.68 -4.95 -10.29
C GLY A 168 -16.20 -4.97 -9.93
N THR A 169 -15.37 -4.20 -10.64
CA THR A 169 -13.94 -4.10 -10.33
C THR A 169 -13.70 -3.33 -9.03
N GLY A 170 -14.49 -2.26 -8.76
CA GLY A 170 -14.46 -1.58 -7.46
C GLY A 170 -14.68 -2.54 -6.30
N PHE A 171 -15.72 -3.40 -6.40
CA PHE A 171 -15.99 -4.44 -5.42
C PHE A 171 -14.81 -5.42 -5.26
N VAL A 172 -14.27 -5.93 -6.37
CA VAL A 172 -13.14 -6.88 -6.35
C VAL A 172 -11.91 -6.24 -5.71
N ILE A 173 -11.54 -5.01 -6.07
CA ILE A 173 -10.37 -4.32 -5.51
C ILE A 173 -10.53 -4.04 -4.01
N ALA A 174 -11.74 -3.72 -3.54
CA ALA A 174 -12.01 -3.57 -2.10
C ALA A 174 -11.74 -4.87 -1.33
N ILE A 175 -12.21 -6.01 -1.86
CA ILE A 175 -11.99 -7.32 -1.24
C ILE A 175 -10.52 -7.74 -1.36
N GLN A 176 -9.86 -7.47 -2.48
CA GLN A 176 -8.43 -7.74 -2.66
C GLN A 176 -7.56 -6.99 -1.65
N TYR A 177 -7.86 -5.73 -1.40
CA TYR A 177 -7.11 -4.97 -0.42
C TYR A 177 -7.36 -5.46 1.02
N TRP A 178 -8.61 -5.84 1.34
CA TRP A 178 -8.91 -6.52 2.59
C TRP A 178 -8.15 -7.84 2.71
N LEU A 179 -8.10 -8.66 1.64
CA LEU A 179 -7.37 -9.93 1.61
C LEU A 179 -5.86 -9.71 1.84
N THR A 180 -5.27 -8.73 1.14
CA THR A 180 -3.84 -8.37 1.30
C THR A 180 -3.46 -8.27 2.78
N TRP A 181 -4.17 -7.41 3.51
CA TRP A 181 -3.86 -7.16 4.92
C TRP A 181 -4.29 -8.29 5.86
N THR A 182 -5.43 -8.90 5.58
CA THR A 182 -5.96 -10.01 6.39
C THR A 182 -5.01 -11.21 6.35
N VAL A 183 -4.46 -11.54 5.18
CA VAL A 183 -3.47 -12.61 5.02
C VAL A 183 -2.10 -12.18 5.55
N ALA A 184 -1.70 -10.92 5.34
CA ALA A 184 -0.48 -10.37 5.93
C ALA A 184 -0.46 -10.49 7.46
N LEU A 185 -1.58 -10.27 8.15
CA LEU A 185 -1.68 -10.49 9.59
C LEU A 185 -1.32 -11.92 9.99
N GLY A 186 -1.75 -12.92 9.20
CA GLY A 186 -1.38 -14.31 9.42
C GLY A 186 0.13 -14.53 9.32
N SER A 187 0.79 -13.95 8.31
CA SER A 187 2.25 -14.05 8.15
C SER A 187 3.00 -13.33 9.28
N GLU A 188 2.56 -12.13 9.68
CA GLU A 188 3.17 -11.37 10.77
C GLU A 188 3.08 -12.12 12.11
N PHE A 189 1.91 -12.69 12.47
CA PHE A 189 1.77 -13.46 13.69
C PHE A 189 2.52 -14.79 13.65
N THR A 190 2.64 -15.44 12.48
CA THR A 190 3.47 -16.63 12.33
C THR A 190 4.95 -16.29 12.53
N ALA A 191 5.40 -15.18 11.98
CA ALA A 191 6.76 -14.68 12.17
C ALA A 191 7.03 -14.32 13.63
N ALA A 192 6.07 -13.68 14.33
CA ALA A 192 6.19 -13.41 15.76
C ALA A 192 6.41 -14.73 16.56
N GLY A 193 5.69 -15.79 16.21
CA GLY A 193 5.88 -17.11 16.80
C GLY A 193 7.28 -17.67 16.53
N LEU A 194 7.82 -17.55 15.31
CA LEU A 194 9.18 -17.97 14.98
C LEU A 194 10.24 -17.17 15.75
N LEU A 195 10.08 -15.85 15.87
CA LEU A 195 11.01 -15.00 16.62
C LEU A 195 11.05 -15.35 18.12
N MET A 196 9.92 -15.75 18.69
CA MET A 196 9.84 -16.15 20.11
C MET A 196 10.57 -17.47 20.39
N GLN A 197 10.76 -18.36 19.40
CA GLN A 197 11.50 -19.59 19.56
C GLN A 197 12.99 -19.37 19.89
N ARG A 198 13.53 -18.17 19.61
CA ARG A 198 14.89 -17.82 20.03
C ARG A 198 15.06 -17.87 21.57
N TRP A 199 14.06 -17.42 22.30
CA TRP A 199 14.09 -17.42 23.77
C TRP A 199 13.41 -18.63 24.40
N PHE A 200 12.47 -19.25 23.66
CA PHE A 200 11.67 -20.38 24.11
C PHE A 200 11.64 -21.49 23.05
N PRO A 201 12.79 -22.16 22.80
CA PRO A 201 12.92 -23.10 21.67
C PRO A 201 11.97 -24.30 21.75
N ASP A 202 11.62 -24.74 22.96
CA ASP A 202 10.74 -25.90 23.18
C ASP A 202 9.24 -25.53 23.14
N SER A 203 8.91 -24.24 23.01
CA SER A 203 7.52 -23.81 23.01
C SER A 203 6.92 -23.86 21.59
N PRO A 204 5.65 -24.29 21.44
CA PRO A 204 4.99 -24.27 20.14
C PRO A 204 4.81 -22.85 19.61
N THR A 205 5.14 -22.61 18.35
CA THR A 205 5.03 -21.29 17.68
C THR A 205 3.61 -20.71 17.74
N TRP A 206 2.59 -21.55 17.57
CA TRP A 206 1.18 -21.12 17.58
C TRP A 206 0.74 -20.46 18.88
N VAL A 207 1.33 -20.83 20.02
CA VAL A 207 1.01 -20.23 21.35
C VAL A 207 1.38 -18.75 21.34
N TRP A 208 2.57 -18.43 20.84
CA TRP A 208 3.04 -17.06 20.74
C TRP A 208 2.27 -16.26 19.68
N SER A 209 1.94 -16.89 18.55
CA SER A 209 1.05 -16.29 17.54
C SER A 209 -0.32 -15.94 18.16
N ALA A 210 -0.92 -16.84 18.95
CA ALA A 210 -2.18 -16.58 19.64
C ALA A 210 -2.07 -15.42 20.66
N ALA A 211 -0.98 -15.35 21.42
CA ALA A 211 -0.74 -14.26 22.35
C ALA A 211 -0.64 -12.91 21.63
N CYS A 212 0.06 -12.86 20.49
CA CYS A 212 0.18 -11.66 19.66
C CYS A 212 -1.16 -11.26 19.03
N ILE A 213 -1.98 -12.22 18.56
CA ILE A 213 -3.34 -11.99 18.06
C ILE A 213 -4.18 -11.30 19.13
N ILE A 214 -4.20 -11.84 20.36
CA ILE A 214 -4.98 -11.27 21.48
C ILE A 214 -4.48 -9.86 21.80
N LEU A 215 -3.17 -9.65 21.86
CA LEU A 215 -2.58 -8.34 22.16
C LEU A 215 -3.01 -7.30 21.13
N ILE A 216 -2.78 -7.55 19.84
CA ILE A 216 -3.04 -6.59 18.75
C ILE A 216 -4.55 -6.36 18.57
N PHE A 217 -5.38 -7.42 18.70
CA PHE A 217 -6.82 -7.27 18.70
C PHE A 217 -7.30 -6.35 19.82
N THR A 218 -6.79 -6.56 21.03
CA THR A 218 -7.16 -5.76 22.21
C THR A 218 -6.77 -4.28 22.03
N LEU A 219 -5.55 -4.00 21.54
CA LEU A 219 -5.10 -2.63 21.28
C LEU A 219 -6.05 -1.90 20.30
N ASN A 220 -6.45 -2.57 19.21
CA ASN A 220 -7.34 -2.00 18.20
C ASN A 220 -8.81 -1.89 18.68
N ALA A 221 -9.26 -2.81 19.56
CA ALA A 221 -10.62 -2.80 20.10
C ALA A 221 -10.84 -1.72 21.17
N LEU A 222 -9.78 -1.31 21.89
CA LEU A 222 -9.90 -0.35 23.00
C LEU A 222 -10.10 1.09 22.53
N SER A 223 -9.25 1.63 21.68
CA SER A 223 -9.43 2.98 21.11
C SER A 223 -8.48 3.29 19.96
N VAL A 224 -8.91 4.18 19.06
CA VAL A 224 -8.08 4.70 17.95
C VAL A 224 -6.87 5.48 18.46
N ARG A 225 -6.99 6.17 19.61
CA ARG A 225 -5.87 6.92 20.21
C ARG A 225 -4.78 5.99 20.74
N LEU A 226 -5.18 4.91 21.41
CA LEU A 226 -4.22 3.93 21.93
C LEU A 226 -3.48 3.21 20.79
N PHE A 227 -4.21 2.86 19.72
CA PHE A 227 -3.63 2.35 18.48
C PHE A 227 -2.54 3.32 17.95
N ALA A 228 -2.89 4.60 17.77
CA ALA A 228 -1.99 5.59 17.16
C ALA A 228 -0.73 5.84 18.02
N GLU A 229 -0.87 5.87 19.33
CA GLU A 229 0.25 6.04 20.27
C GLU A 229 1.18 4.83 20.28
N ALA A 230 0.62 3.62 20.34
CA ALA A 230 1.39 2.38 20.26
C ALA A 230 2.18 2.31 18.92
N GLU A 231 1.54 2.64 17.80
CA GLU A 231 2.18 2.65 16.49
C GLU A 231 3.30 3.67 16.39
N PHE A 232 3.13 4.85 16.98
CA PHE A 232 4.18 5.87 17.03
C PHE A 232 5.46 5.35 17.69
N TRP A 233 5.33 4.69 18.84
CA TRP A 233 6.48 4.14 19.56
C TRP A 233 7.10 2.95 18.84
N PHE A 234 6.29 2.02 18.36
CA PHE A 234 6.78 0.88 17.58
C PHE A 234 7.52 1.32 16.31
N ALA A 235 6.95 2.27 15.55
CA ALA A 235 7.58 2.80 14.35
C ALA A 235 8.90 3.53 14.66
N SER A 236 8.96 4.27 15.77
CA SER A 236 10.18 4.97 16.19
C SER A 236 11.31 4.00 16.53
N ILE A 237 11.01 2.91 17.25
CA ILE A 237 11.99 1.87 17.60
C ILE A 237 12.57 1.24 16.34
N LYS A 238 11.71 0.82 15.37
CA LYS A 238 12.18 0.15 14.16
C LYS A 238 13.00 1.05 13.24
N VAL A 239 12.62 2.32 13.09
CA VAL A 239 13.39 3.28 12.29
C VAL A 239 14.78 3.52 12.91
N PHE A 240 14.83 3.74 14.21
CA PHE A 240 16.09 3.88 14.93
C PHE A 240 16.98 2.63 14.77
N ALA A 241 16.40 1.45 14.93
CA ALA A 241 17.13 0.19 14.82
C ALA A 241 17.68 -0.06 13.41
N ILE A 242 16.93 0.27 12.35
CA ILE A 242 17.43 0.14 10.97
C ILE A 242 18.57 1.11 10.70
N CYS A 243 18.46 2.36 11.16
CA CYS A 243 19.54 3.32 11.04
C CYS A 243 20.80 2.83 11.78
N ALA A 244 20.64 2.37 13.01
CA ALA A 244 21.75 1.80 13.80
C ALA A 244 22.34 0.55 13.10
N PHE A 245 21.51 -0.35 12.57
CA PHE A 245 21.92 -1.52 11.82
C PHE A 245 22.78 -1.14 10.59
N ILE A 246 22.33 -0.16 9.79
CA ILE A 246 23.08 0.29 8.62
C ILE A 246 24.43 0.88 9.03
N VAL A 247 24.45 1.74 10.05
CA VAL A 247 25.70 2.39 10.52
C VAL A 247 26.67 1.34 11.09
N ILE A 248 26.22 0.49 12.02
CA ILE A 248 27.03 -0.58 12.62
C ILE A 248 27.51 -1.56 11.55
N GLY A 249 26.63 -1.94 10.63
CA GLY A 249 26.96 -2.83 9.54
C GLY A 249 28.01 -2.25 8.59
N LEU A 250 27.95 -0.98 8.25
CA LEU A 250 28.97 -0.30 7.47
C LEU A 250 30.32 -0.28 8.22
N LEU A 251 30.32 0.05 9.51
CA LEU A 251 31.53 -0.01 10.33
C LEU A 251 32.14 -1.42 10.36
N ALA A 252 31.30 -2.44 10.38
CA ALA A 252 31.71 -3.83 10.34
C ALA A 252 32.24 -4.23 8.95
N ILE A 253 31.60 -3.82 7.84
CA ILE A 253 32.08 -4.05 6.47
C ILE A 253 33.49 -3.49 6.29
N PHE A 254 33.77 -2.30 6.79
CA PHE A 254 35.07 -1.64 6.67
C PHE A 254 36.08 -2.08 7.77
N GLY A 255 35.72 -3.04 8.63
CA GLY A 255 36.62 -3.61 9.62
C GLY A 255 36.87 -2.73 10.86
N VAL A 256 36.08 -1.66 11.07
CA VAL A 256 36.12 -0.86 12.30
C VAL A 256 35.60 -1.67 13.49
N ILE A 257 34.57 -2.47 13.25
CA ILE A 257 34.02 -3.42 14.22
C ILE A 257 34.39 -4.84 13.77
N PRO A 258 35.04 -5.65 14.64
CA PRO A 258 35.39 -7.01 14.29
C PRO A 258 34.14 -7.89 14.14
N ILE A 259 34.19 -8.84 13.19
CA ILE A 259 33.13 -9.82 12.96
C ILE A 259 33.70 -11.21 13.18
N ALA A 260 32.98 -12.05 13.88
CA ALA A 260 33.35 -13.46 14.08
C ALA A 260 33.49 -14.18 12.72
N GLY A 261 34.57 -14.93 12.55
CA GLY A 261 34.88 -15.65 11.31
C GLY A 261 35.67 -14.87 10.25
N TYR A 262 35.96 -13.59 10.47
CA TYR A 262 36.75 -12.76 9.56
C TYR A 262 38.03 -12.27 10.27
N GLN A 263 39.21 -12.56 9.71
CA GLN A 263 40.48 -12.04 10.20
C GLN A 263 40.79 -10.62 9.69
N HIS A 264 40.15 -10.23 8.57
CA HIS A 264 40.30 -8.92 7.93
C HIS A 264 38.90 -8.38 7.63
N ALA A 265 38.83 -7.11 7.30
CA ALA A 265 37.59 -6.48 6.90
C ALA A 265 36.88 -7.31 5.80
N PRO A 266 35.62 -7.74 6.00
CA PRO A 266 34.92 -8.57 5.01
C PRO A 266 34.67 -7.81 3.70
N MET A 267 34.64 -6.48 3.74
CA MET A 267 34.34 -5.62 2.60
C MET A 267 33.08 -6.10 1.86
N PHE A 268 33.13 -6.13 0.54
CA PHE A 268 32.03 -6.62 -0.31
C PHE A 268 32.32 -8.01 -0.90
N GLY A 269 33.26 -8.76 -0.31
CA GLY A 269 33.67 -10.07 -0.82
C GLY A 269 32.52 -11.09 -0.89
N ASN A 270 31.63 -11.11 0.11
CA ASN A 270 30.48 -12.03 0.12
C ASN A 270 29.49 -11.80 -1.03
N LEU A 271 29.45 -10.59 -1.63
CA LEU A 271 28.54 -10.32 -2.74
C LEU A 271 28.86 -11.13 -3.98
N VAL A 272 30.13 -11.49 -4.20
CA VAL A 272 30.61 -12.12 -5.44
C VAL A 272 31.35 -13.42 -5.23
N LYS A 273 31.58 -13.85 -3.98
CA LYS A 273 32.40 -15.02 -3.62
C LYS A 273 31.97 -16.29 -4.33
N ASP A 274 30.67 -16.52 -4.47
CA ASP A 274 30.10 -17.72 -5.11
C ASP A 274 29.56 -17.41 -6.53
N GLY A 275 30.00 -16.30 -7.15
CA GLY A 275 29.49 -15.78 -8.42
C GLY A 275 28.40 -14.73 -8.23
N ILE A 276 28.07 -14.01 -9.30
CA ILE A 276 27.07 -12.92 -9.27
C ILE A 276 25.67 -13.49 -9.02
N PHE A 277 25.32 -14.59 -9.64
CA PHE A 277 24.05 -15.30 -9.50
C PHE A 277 24.30 -16.76 -9.17
N PRO A 278 24.56 -17.12 -7.90
CA PRO A 278 24.97 -18.47 -7.51
C PRO A 278 23.91 -19.55 -7.81
N ASN A 279 22.63 -19.17 -7.83
CA ASN A 279 21.49 -20.04 -8.15
C ASN A 279 20.92 -19.76 -9.56
N GLY A 280 21.67 -19.02 -10.41
CA GLY A 280 21.19 -18.55 -11.71
C GLY A 280 20.38 -17.25 -11.62
N PHE A 281 19.94 -16.75 -12.77
CA PHE A 281 19.26 -15.45 -12.85
C PHE A 281 17.74 -15.53 -12.60
N MET A 282 17.12 -16.70 -12.82
CA MET A 282 15.67 -16.89 -12.69
C MET A 282 15.15 -16.64 -11.27
N PRO A 283 15.84 -17.03 -10.18
CA PRO A 283 15.39 -16.75 -8.82
C PRO A 283 15.24 -15.26 -8.48
N VAL A 284 15.90 -14.37 -9.21
CA VAL A 284 15.69 -12.92 -9.06
C VAL A 284 14.23 -12.55 -9.34
N PHE A 285 13.66 -13.11 -10.41
CA PHE A 285 12.26 -12.88 -10.77
C PHE A 285 11.30 -13.63 -9.85
N ALA A 286 11.64 -14.86 -9.47
CA ALA A 286 10.84 -15.65 -8.55
C ALA A 286 10.66 -14.95 -7.19
N THR A 287 11.68 -14.26 -6.70
CA THR A 287 11.62 -13.54 -5.42
C THR A 287 10.95 -12.17 -5.49
N ILE A 288 10.62 -11.63 -6.68
CA ILE A 288 9.97 -10.31 -6.82
C ILE A 288 8.64 -10.26 -6.06
N LEU A 289 7.89 -11.36 -6.00
CA LEU A 289 6.62 -11.41 -5.26
C LEU A 289 6.83 -11.19 -3.75
N THR A 290 7.83 -11.88 -3.18
CA THR A 290 8.22 -11.69 -1.78
C THR A 290 8.72 -10.27 -1.52
N VAL A 291 9.43 -9.68 -2.48
CA VAL A 291 9.87 -8.28 -2.43
C VAL A 291 8.68 -7.32 -2.53
N ASN A 292 7.69 -7.58 -3.39
CA ASN A 292 6.47 -6.77 -3.49
C ASN A 292 5.67 -6.81 -2.17
N PHE A 293 5.58 -7.98 -1.51
CA PHE A 293 5.04 -8.06 -0.15
C PHE A 293 5.81 -7.17 0.82
N ALA A 294 7.15 -7.18 0.76
CA ALA A 294 7.97 -6.35 1.64
C ALA A 294 7.74 -4.85 1.46
N PHE A 295 7.28 -4.40 0.30
CA PHE A 295 6.93 -3.01 0.01
C PHE A 295 5.43 -2.71 0.14
N SER A 296 4.58 -3.71 0.35
CA SER A 296 3.13 -3.48 0.55
C SER A 296 2.89 -2.64 1.80
N GLY A 297 1.87 -1.78 1.74
CA GLY A 297 1.60 -0.78 2.78
C GLY A 297 2.04 0.64 2.40
N THR A 298 2.90 0.82 1.39
CA THR A 298 3.23 2.17 0.88
C THR A 298 2.01 2.89 0.35
N GLU A 299 1.05 2.16 -0.21
CA GLU A 299 -0.23 2.66 -0.72
C GLU A 299 -1.19 3.15 0.37
N LEU A 300 -0.92 2.88 1.66
CA LEU A 300 -1.68 3.44 2.79
C LEU A 300 -1.78 4.97 2.75
N ILE A 301 -0.79 5.64 2.16
CA ILE A 301 -0.80 7.10 1.94
C ILE A 301 -2.04 7.50 1.15
N GLY A 302 -2.46 6.71 0.15
CA GLY A 302 -3.67 6.95 -0.63
C GLY A 302 -4.94 6.80 0.21
N VAL A 303 -5.00 5.80 1.09
CA VAL A 303 -6.15 5.58 1.99
C VAL A 303 -6.29 6.72 3.00
N THR A 304 -5.18 7.22 3.53
CA THR A 304 -5.16 8.32 4.50
C THR A 304 -5.42 9.69 3.86
N ALA A 305 -5.34 9.83 2.53
CA ALA A 305 -5.58 11.09 1.82
C ALA A 305 -6.97 11.67 2.11
N GLY A 306 -8.01 10.82 2.22
CA GLY A 306 -9.37 11.24 2.57
C GLY A 306 -9.54 11.75 4.02
N GLU A 307 -8.62 11.43 4.93
CA GLU A 307 -8.61 11.86 6.33
C GLU A 307 -7.62 13.03 6.60
N THR A 308 -6.89 13.47 5.56
CA THR A 308 -5.86 14.52 5.64
C THR A 308 -6.48 15.91 5.44
N ARG A 309 -6.00 16.93 6.20
CA ARG A 309 -6.53 18.30 6.10
C ARG A 309 -6.22 18.97 4.77
N ASP A 310 -4.97 18.81 4.26
CA ASP A 310 -4.49 19.40 3.00
C ASP A 310 -3.86 18.30 2.12
N PRO A 311 -4.67 17.48 1.45
CA PRO A 311 -4.17 16.36 0.65
C PRO A 311 -3.29 16.81 -0.52
N GLU A 312 -3.54 18.00 -1.06
CA GLU A 312 -2.83 18.58 -2.20
C GLU A 312 -1.33 18.82 -1.95
N THR A 313 -0.96 19.15 -0.72
CA THR A 313 0.43 19.40 -0.31
C THR A 313 1.01 18.21 0.46
N THR A 314 0.19 17.59 1.29
CA THR A 314 0.64 16.54 2.21
C THR A 314 0.89 15.21 1.50
N VAL A 315 0.01 14.82 0.56
CA VAL A 315 0.14 13.53 -0.16
C VAL A 315 1.41 13.50 -1.04
N PRO A 316 1.70 14.50 -1.92
CA PRO A 316 2.91 14.48 -2.71
C PRO A 316 4.18 14.50 -1.85
N LYS A 317 4.20 15.31 -0.80
CA LYS A 317 5.34 15.38 0.11
C LYS A 317 5.55 14.04 0.85
N ALA A 318 4.47 13.41 1.29
CA ALA A 318 4.54 12.10 1.95
C ALA A 318 5.08 11.03 0.99
N ILE A 319 4.59 10.96 -0.26
CA ILE A 319 5.06 10.03 -1.28
C ILE A 319 6.57 10.19 -1.50
N HIS A 320 7.05 11.39 -1.80
CA HIS A 320 8.46 11.61 -2.06
C HIS A 320 9.34 11.31 -0.84
N THR A 321 8.94 11.78 0.34
CA THR A 321 9.74 11.62 1.56
C THR A 321 9.76 10.17 2.03
N THR A 322 8.59 9.53 2.05
CA THR A 322 8.46 8.13 2.52
C THR A 322 9.17 7.17 1.59
N LEU A 323 9.01 7.32 0.27
CA LEU A 323 9.68 6.48 -0.70
C LEU A 323 11.21 6.52 -0.62
N TRP A 324 11.79 7.72 -0.57
CA TRP A 324 13.24 7.85 -0.42
C TRP A 324 13.75 7.18 0.85
N ARG A 325 13.04 7.34 1.96
CA ARG A 325 13.38 6.69 3.23
C ARG A 325 13.26 5.17 3.13
N LEU A 326 12.18 4.67 2.52
CA LEU A 326 11.98 3.23 2.33
C LEU A 326 13.04 2.62 1.43
N VAL A 327 13.32 3.22 0.28
CA VAL A 327 14.39 2.75 -0.62
C VAL A 327 15.72 2.69 0.11
N LEU A 328 16.10 3.74 0.84
CA LEU A 328 17.34 3.79 1.61
C LEU A 328 17.38 2.68 2.67
N PHE A 329 16.30 2.51 3.44
CA PHE A 329 16.27 1.53 4.51
C PHE A 329 16.27 0.10 3.97
N PHE A 330 15.50 -0.20 2.90
CA PHE A 330 15.48 -1.52 2.33
C PHE A 330 16.78 -1.84 1.60
N ILE A 331 17.17 -1.06 0.60
CA ILE A 331 18.39 -1.34 -0.19
C ILE A 331 19.64 -1.25 0.68
N GLY A 332 19.73 -0.26 1.57
CA GLY A 332 20.83 -0.11 2.51
C GLY A 332 20.99 -1.32 3.43
N SER A 333 19.90 -1.76 4.07
CA SER A 333 19.91 -2.91 4.96
C SER A 333 20.22 -4.22 4.21
N ILE A 334 19.60 -4.43 3.04
CA ILE A 334 19.86 -5.60 2.19
C ILE A 334 21.32 -5.65 1.78
N THR A 335 21.90 -4.52 1.38
CA THR A 335 23.33 -4.47 1.00
C THR A 335 24.23 -4.82 2.17
N VAL A 336 23.94 -4.30 3.37
CA VAL A 336 24.68 -4.65 4.60
C VAL A 336 24.57 -6.14 4.91
N MET A 337 23.36 -6.70 4.89
CA MET A 337 23.16 -8.14 5.13
C MET A 337 23.92 -9.00 4.13
N CYS A 338 23.80 -8.71 2.85
CA CYS A 338 24.48 -9.45 1.79
C CYS A 338 26.00 -9.35 1.85
N ALA A 339 26.55 -8.24 2.37
CA ALA A 339 27.98 -8.08 2.55
C ALA A 339 28.53 -8.87 3.77
N LEU A 340 27.72 -9.00 4.84
CA LEU A 340 28.17 -9.54 6.12
C LEU A 340 27.80 -11.01 6.33
N ILE A 341 26.69 -11.49 5.76
CA ILE A 341 26.19 -12.86 5.95
C ILE A 341 26.48 -13.70 4.70
N PRO A 342 27.08 -14.91 4.85
CA PRO A 342 27.10 -15.89 3.76
C PRO A 342 25.64 -16.23 3.35
N TRP A 343 25.30 -16.07 2.09
CA TRP A 343 23.92 -16.19 1.59
C TRP A 343 23.24 -17.54 1.91
N ARG A 344 24.05 -18.62 2.05
CA ARG A 344 23.56 -19.95 2.41
C ARG A 344 23.07 -20.07 3.85
N GLN A 345 23.46 -19.13 4.73
CA GLN A 345 23.02 -19.09 6.13
C GLN A 345 21.73 -18.28 6.30
N ALA A 346 21.35 -17.49 5.29
CA ALA A 346 20.11 -16.75 5.29
C ALA A 346 18.91 -17.72 5.11
N GLY A 347 17.76 -17.35 5.64
CA GLY A 347 16.52 -18.12 5.55
C GLY A 347 15.40 -17.46 6.36
N VAL A 348 14.30 -18.17 6.57
CA VAL A 348 13.16 -17.68 7.36
C VAL A 348 13.17 -18.20 8.81
N GLY A 349 14.10 -19.07 9.16
CA GLY A 349 14.20 -19.61 10.53
C GLY A 349 14.68 -18.58 11.55
N GLU A 350 15.55 -17.66 11.13
CA GLU A 350 16.07 -16.57 11.93
C GLU A 350 16.20 -15.31 11.08
N SER A 351 15.95 -14.15 11.68
CA SER A 351 16.08 -12.86 10.99
C SER A 351 17.54 -12.60 10.56
N PRO A 352 17.82 -12.24 9.30
CA PRO A 352 19.15 -11.86 8.86
C PRO A 352 19.75 -10.71 9.67
N PHE A 353 18.94 -9.80 10.18
CA PHE A 353 19.38 -8.73 11.10
C PHE A 353 19.98 -9.30 12.38
N VAL A 354 19.32 -10.31 12.94
CA VAL A 354 19.77 -11.00 14.15
C VAL A 354 21.09 -11.75 13.88
N LEU A 355 21.20 -12.42 12.73
CA LEU A 355 22.43 -13.11 12.31
C LEU A 355 23.63 -12.16 12.23
N VAL A 356 23.45 -10.94 11.65
CA VAL A 356 24.51 -9.92 11.63
C VAL A 356 24.92 -9.53 13.05
N PHE A 357 23.98 -9.25 13.94
CA PHE A 357 24.30 -8.85 15.31
C PHE A 357 24.91 -9.98 16.14
N ASN A 358 24.54 -11.24 15.88
CA ASN A 358 25.21 -12.40 16.48
C ASN A 358 26.69 -12.48 16.07
N SER A 359 27.01 -12.13 14.80
CA SER A 359 28.37 -12.19 14.27
C SER A 359 29.29 -11.06 14.74
N ILE A 360 28.74 -9.95 15.23
CA ILE A 360 29.51 -8.81 15.75
C ILE A 360 30.17 -9.11 17.12
N GLY A 361 29.71 -10.16 17.82
CA GLY A 361 30.32 -10.60 19.07
C GLY A 361 30.00 -9.72 20.30
N ILE A 362 29.05 -8.82 20.19
CA ILE A 362 28.56 -8.04 21.35
C ILE A 362 27.55 -8.91 22.12
N PRO A 363 27.76 -9.13 23.42
CA PRO A 363 26.83 -9.92 24.23
C PRO A 363 25.39 -9.40 24.12
N TYR A 364 24.42 -10.30 23.94
CA TYR A 364 22.99 -10.01 23.85
C TYR A 364 22.58 -9.13 22.64
N ALA A 365 23.48 -8.71 21.74
CA ALA A 365 23.14 -7.87 20.60
C ALA A 365 22.08 -8.53 19.68
N GLY A 366 22.24 -9.84 19.44
CA GLY A 366 21.24 -10.61 18.70
C GLY A 366 19.89 -10.68 19.38
N ASP A 367 19.83 -10.77 20.72
CA ASP A 367 18.59 -10.82 21.48
C ASP A 367 17.89 -9.47 21.48
N ILE A 368 18.65 -8.38 21.63
CA ILE A 368 18.12 -7.01 21.49
C ILE A 368 17.55 -6.81 20.10
N MET A 369 18.27 -7.23 19.05
CA MET A 369 17.79 -7.10 17.67
C MET A 369 16.55 -7.97 17.44
N ASN A 370 16.49 -9.20 17.98
CA ASN A 370 15.30 -10.05 17.88
C ASN A 370 14.08 -9.41 18.53
N PHE A 371 14.26 -8.76 19.69
CA PHE A 371 13.20 -8.00 20.35
C PHE A 371 12.75 -6.81 19.48
N VAL A 372 13.68 -6.07 18.86
CA VAL A 372 13.35 -4.99 17.93
C VAL A 372 12.57 -5.50 16.74
N VAL A 373 12.99 -6.62 16.14
CA VAL A 373 12.27 -7.25 15.02
C VAL A 373 10.86 -7.66 15.46
N LEU A 374 10.70 -8.25 16.65
CA LEU A 374 9.39 -8.60 17.19
C LEU A 374 8.48 -7.36 17.35
N THR A 375 9.01 -6.25 17.87
CA THR A 375 8.23 -4.99 17.97
C THR A 375 7.86 -4.45 16.58
N ALA A 376 8.71 -4.62 15.58
CA ALA A 376 8.44 -4.22 14.21
C ALA A 376 7.32 -5.06 13.56
N VAL A 377 7.31 -6.36 13.80
CA VAL A 377 6.26 -7.29 13.39
C VAL A 377 4.92 -6.92 14.02
N LEU A 378 4.91 -6.66 15.33
CA LEU A 378 3.70 -6.23 16.05
C LEU A 378 3.16 -4.88 15.54
N SER A 379 4.04 -3.95 15.20
CA SER A 379 3.67 -2.67 14.59
C SER A 379 3.04 -2.86 13.20
N ALA A 380 3.64 -3.68 12.33
CA ALA A 380 3.09 -3.97 11.01
C ALA A 380 1.70 -4.63 11.13
N SER A 381 1.55 -5.60 12.06
CA SER A 381 0.26 -6.22 12.38
C SER A 381 -0.77 -5.20 12.87
N ASN A 382 -0.35 -4.28 13.74
CA ASN A 382 -1.22 -3.24 14.30
C ASN A 382 -1.75 -2.30 13.20
N SER A 383 -0.88 -1.80 12.33
CA SER A 383 -1.24 -0.95 11.19
C SER A 383 -2.06 -1.70 10.13
N GLY A 384 -1.71 -2.95 9.83
CA GLY A 384 -2.43 -3.80 8.87
C GLY A 384 -3.85 -4.11 9.33
N LEU A 385 -4.04 -4.43 10.62
CA LEU A 385 -5.36 -4.65 11.20
C LEU A 385 -6.22 -3.39 11.14
N TYR A 386 -5.63 -2.22 11.42
CA TYR A 386 -6.32 -0.95 11.29
C TYR A 386 -6.77 -0.70 9.84
N ALA A 387 -5.87 -0.84 8.86
CA ALA A 387 -6.15 -0.63 7.44
C ALA A 387 -7.24 -1.57 6.92
N SER A 388 -7.12 -2.86 7.20
CA SER A 388 -8.11 -3.88 6.83
C SER A 388 -9.48 -3.59 7.44
N THR A 389 -9.52 -3.22 8.72
CA THR A 389 -10.75 -2.84 9.42
C THR A 389 -11.44 -1.65 8.77
N ARG A 390 -10.67 -0.62 8.36
CA ARG A 390 -11.20 0.56 7.67
C ARG A 390 -11.76 0.21 6.29
N MET A 391 -11.13 -0.69 5.55
CA MET A 391 -11.63 -1.15 4.26
C MET A 391 -12.97 -1.88 4.42
N VAL A 392 -13.08 -2.83 5.35
CA VAL A 392 -14.34 -3.54 5.62
C VAL A 392 -15.45 -2.57 6.06
N TRP A 393 -15.11 -1.60 6.90
CA TRP A 393 -16.04 -0.56 7.34
C TRP A 393 -16.54 0.30 6.17
N SER A 394 -15.65 0.72 5.27
CA SER A 394 -16.00 1.50 4.06
C SER A 394 -16.92 0.72 3.15
N MET A 395 -16.59 -0.55 2.84
CA MET A 395 -17.48 -1.43 2.07
C MET A 395 -18.88 -1.56 2.68
N GLY A 396 -18.98 -1.59 4.02
CA GLY A 396 -20.25 -1.62 4.75
C GLY A 396 -21.06 -0.33 4.60
N ASN A 397 -20.41 0.85 4.64
CA ASN A 397 -21.05 2.15 4.46
C ASN A 397 -21.55 2.33 3.02
N GLU A 398 -20.78 1.93 2.05
CA GLU A 398 -21.12 2.00 0.62
C GLU A 398 -22.15 0.93 0.20
N GLY A 399 -22.53 0.04 1.13
CA GLY A 399 -23.50 -1.02 0.87
C GLY A 399 -23.00 -2.12 -0.05
N MET A 400 -21.68 -2.24 -0.23
CA MET A 400 -21.05 -3.35 -0.95
C MET A 400 -21.21 -4.66 -0.18
N ILE A 401 -21.16 -4.59 1.15
CA ILE A 401 -21.42 -5.69 2.09
C ILE A 401 -22.51 -5.27 3.08
N PRO A 402 -23.06 -6.18 3.91
CA PRO A 402 -24.12 -5.82 4.86
C PRO A 402 -23.76 -4.65 5.76
N ARG A 403 -24.67 -3.70 5.91
CA ARG A 403 -24.48 -2.45 6.68
C ARG A 403 -24.13 -2.63 8.16
N TRP A 404 -24.30 -3.81 8.72
CA TRP A 404 -23.89 -4.09 10.10
C TRP A 404 -22.37 -4.00 10.30
N PHE A 405 -21.55 -4.20 9.24
CA PHE A 405 -20.10 -3.99 9.29
C PHE A 405 -19.71 -2.51 9.43
N ALA A 406 -20.60 -1.60 9.07
CA ALA A 406 -20.40 -0.16 9.23
C ALA A 406 -20.72 0.35 10.65
N LYS A 407 -21.36 -0.48 11.51
CA LYS A 407 -21.72 -0.06 12.86
C LYS A 407 -20.49 0.06 13.75
N THR A 408 -20.35 1.23 14.40
CA THR A 408 -19.30 1.50 15.37
C THR A 408 -19.83 1.39 16.80
N ASN A 409 -18.97 0.99 17.73
CA ASN A 409 -19.26 1.00 19.16
C ASN A 409 -19.17 2.43 19.74
N ARG A 410 -19.48 2.60 21.05
CA ARG A 410 -19.39 3.91 21.76
C ARG A 410 -18.01 4.58 21.68
N ARG A 411 -16.95 3.80 21.42
CA ARG A 411 -15.57 4.27 21.28
C ARG A 411 -15.18 4.62 19.83
N GLY A 412 -16.10 4.46 18.85
CA GLY A 412 -15.87 4.71 17.44
C GLY A 412 -15.16 3.57 16.71
N VAL A 413 -15.10 2.36 17.29
CA VAL A 413 -14.46 1.20 16.68
C VAL A 413 -15.53 0.30 16.02
N PRO A 414 -15.40 -0.07 14.74
CA PRO A 414 -16.31 -0.98 14.05
C PRO A 414 -15.94 -2.45 14.38
N MET A 415 -16.49 -2.98 15.46
CA MET A 415 -16.10 -4.29 16.01
C MET A 415 -16.27 -5.47 15.05
N LEU A 416 -17.37 -5.51 14.27
CA LEU A 416 -17.57 -6.58 13.29
C LEU A 416 -16.55 -6.53 12.15
N ALA A 417 -16.22 -5.31 11.70
CA ALA A 417 -15.17 -5.13 10.71
C ALA A 417 -13.79 -5.52 11.26
N LEU A 418 -13.52 -5.19 12.53
CA LEU A 418 -12.30 -5.59 13.24
C LEU A 418 -12.18 -7.13 13.34
N CYS A 419 -13.26 -7.83 13.70
CA CYS A 419 -13.29 -9.29 13.73
C CYS A 419 -13.06 -9.90 12.33
N ALA A 420 -13.70 -9.35 11.31
CA ALA A 420 -13.51 -9.82 9.92
C ALA A 420 -12.09 -9.58 9.41
N ALA A 421 -11.47 -8.46 9.79
CA ALA A 421 -10.08 -8.15 9.46
C ALA A 421 -9.10 -9.11 10.19
N MET A 422 -9.39 -9.46 11.45
CA MET A 422 -8.55 -10.38 12.22
C MET A 422 -8.69 -11.85 11.78
N ALA A 423 -9.71 -12.20 11.02
CA ALA A 423 -9.96 -13.61 10.64
C ALA A 423 -8.75 -14.26 9.94
N GLY A 424 -8.04 -13.52 9.08
CA GLY A 424 -6.82 -14.01 8.45
C GLY A 424 -5.65 -14.17 9.42
N GLY A 425 -5.59 -13.37 10.48
CA GLY A 425 -4.60 -13.54 11.54
C GLY A 425 -4.68 -14.92 12.20
N LEU A 426 -5.87 -15.52 12.24
CA LEU A 426 -6.07 -16.88 12.77
C LEU A 426 -5.37 -17.95 11.91
N LEU A 427 -5.04 -17.65 10.64
CA LEU A 427 -4.26 -18.56 9.79
C LEU A 427 -2.87 -18.86 10.36
N ALA A 428 -2.33 -17.97 11.20
CA ALA A 428 -1.08 -18.23 11.91
C ALA A 428 -1.16 -19.47 12.82
N LEU A 429 -2.34 -19.81 13.32
CA LEU A 429 -2.56 -20.98 14.17
C LEU A 429 -2.41 -22.30 13.40
N LEU A 430 -2.41 -22.28 12.05
CA LEU A 430 -2.07 -23.44 11.22
C LEU A 430 -0.64 -23.93 11.48
N SER A 431 0.22 -23.10 12.09
CA SER A 431 1.54 -23.50 12.54
C SER A 431 1.53 -24.57 13.65
N SER A 432 0.34 -24.90 14.18
CA SER A 432 0.15 -26.05 15.08
C SER A 432 0.20 -27.41 14.36
N VAL A 433 -0.06 -27.44 13.05
CA VAL A 433 -0.16 -28.68 12.25
C VAL A 433 0.76 -28.68 11.02
N ILE A 434 1.23 -27.52 10.59
CA ILE A 434 2.13 -27.32 9.44
C ILE A 434 3.37 -26.57 9.94
N ALA A 435 4.53 -26.82 9.35
CA ALA A 435 5.75 -26.07 9.68
C ALA A 435 5.53 -24.56 9.56
N ALA A 436 5.88 -23.82 10.61
CA ALA A 436 5.63 -22.37 10.66
C ALA A 436 6.28 -21.59 9.51
N SER A 437 7.48 -22.01 9.06
CA SER A 437 8.16 -21.44 7.89
C SER A 437 7.34 -21.59 6.60
N THR A 438 6.69 -22.74 6.40
CA THR A 438 5.82 -22.98 5.25
C THR A 438 4.57 -22.14 5.32
N VAL A 439 3.89 -22.07 6.48
CA VAL A 439 2.73 -21.20 6.70
C VAL A 439 3.10 -19.76 6.39
N TYR A 440 4.22 -19.28 6.92
CA TYR A 440 4.71 -17.94 6.68
C TYR A 440 4.88 -17.62 5.19
N LEU A 441 5.64 -18.46 4.45
CA LEU A 441 5.92 -18.21 3.02
C LEU A 441 4.67 -18.24 2.15
N VAL A 442 3.73 -19.15 2.40
CA VAL A 442 2.46 -19.22 1.68
C VAL A 442 1.64 -17.95 1.91
N LEU A 443 1.55 -17.48 3.15
CA LEU A 443 0.79 -16.27 3.47
C LEU A 443 1.45 -15.00 2.89
N VAL A 444 2.79 -14.94 2.90
CA VAL A 444 3.55 -13.86 2.23
C VAL A 444 3.26 -13.83 0.73
N ALA A 445 3.27 -14.99 0.07
CA ALA A 445 3.00 -15.09 -1.36
C ALA A 445 1.58 -14.65 -1.72
N LEU A 446 0.56 -15.10 -0.98
CA LEU A 446 -0.83 -14.71 -1.19
C LEU A 446 -1.03 -13.20 -0.96
N SER A 447 -0.50 -12.65 0.14
CA SER A 447 -0.60 -11.22 0.42
C SER A 447 0.11 -10.37 -0.64
N GLY A 448 1.29 -10.79 -1.09
CA GLY A 448 2.04 -10.11 -2.14
C GLY A 448 1.32 -10.09 -3.48
N LEU A 449 0.67 -11.19 -3.89
CA LEU A 449 -0.14 -11.26 -5.11
C LEU A 449 -1.34 -10.32 -5.05
N SER A 450 -2.09 -10.35 -3.95
CA SER A 450 -3.25 -9.48 -3.76
C SER A 450 -2.88 -8.00 -3.79
N ALA A 451 -1.73 -7.63 -3.20
CA ALA A 451 -1.21 -6.25 -3.26
C ALA A 451 -0.90 -5.82 -4.70
N VAL A 452 -0.26 -6.71 -5.49
CA VAL A 452 0.07 -6.43 -6.90
C VAL A 452 -1.20 -6.22 -7.73
N VAL A 453 -2.27 -6.98 -7.49
CA VAL A 453 -3.57 -6.78 -8.18
C VAL A 453 -4.12 -5.37 -7.90
N VAL A 454 -4.03 -4.89 -6.67
CA VAL A 454 -4.42 -3.51 -6.31
C VAL A 454 -3.54 -2.48 -7.02
N TRP A 455 -2.23 -2.70 -7.09
CA TRP A 455 -1.30 -1.79 -7.78
C TRP A 455 -1.53 -1.73 -9.29
N ILE A 456 -1.86 -2.86 -9.93
CA ILE A 456 -2.27 -2.90 -11.35
C ILE A 456 -3.51 -2.02 -11.55
N ALA A 457 -4.51 -2.14 -10.68
CA ALA A 457 -5.72 -1.33 -10.75
C ALA A 457 -5.44 0.17 -10.55
N ILE A 458 -4.58 0.55 -9.59
CA ILE A 458 -4.18 1.94 -9.35
C ILE A 458 -3.55 2.54 -10.62
N ALA A 459 -2.55 1.86 -11.21
CA ALA A 459 -1.87 2.33 -12.40
C ALA A 459 -2.83 2.49 -13.59
N TYR A 460 -3.72 1.51 -13.80
CA TYR A 460 -4.70 1.56 -14.87
C TYR A 460 -5.75 2.66 -14.67
N CYS A 461 -6.25 2.83 -13.43
CA CYS A 461 -7.19 3.89 -13.09
C CYS A 461 -6.63 5.28 -13.39
N GLN A 462 -5.33 5.51 -13.10
CA GLN A 462 -4.68 6.78 -13.39
C GLN A 462 -4.58 7.04 -14.91
N ILE A 463 -4.26 6.02 -15.71
CA ILE A 463 -4.23 6.13 -17.18
C ILE A 463 -5.61 6.56 -17.70
N VAL A 464 -6.68 5.89 -17.24
CA VAL A 464 -8.06 6.19 -17.64
C VAL A 464 -8.50 7.56 -17.13
N PHE A 465 -8.16 7.91 -15.88
CA PHE A 465 -8.45 9.22 -15.29
C PHE A 465 -7.85 10.34 -16.14
N ARG A 466 -6.54 10.29 -16.41
CA ARG A 466 -5.85 11.32 -17.17
C ARG A 466 -6.39 11.45 -18.59
N ARG A 467 -6.71 10.32 -19.23
CA ARG A 467 -7.30 10.30 -20.56
C ARG A 467 -8.66 11.00 -20.55
N ARG A 468 -9.58 10.63 -19.64
CA ARG A 468 -10.91 11.26 -19.53
C ARG A 468 -10.82 12.74 -19.15
N TRP A 469 -9.84 13.12 -18.33
CA TRP A 469 -9.58 14.51 -17.97
C TRP A 469 -9.28 15.38 -19.19
N LEU A 470 -8.41 14.88 -20.04
CA LEU A 470 -8.05 15.56 -21.30
C LEU A 470 -9.21 15.57 -22.31
N GLU A 471 -9.92 14.45 -22.46
CA GLU A 471 -11.09 14.32 -23.35
C GLU A 471 -12.24 15.24 -22.94
N SER A 472 -12.38 15.58 -21.65
CA SER A 472 -13.37 16.57 -21.17
C SER A 472 -12.92 18.03 -21.36
N GLY A 473 -11.81 18.29 -22.04
CA GLY A 473 -11.34 19.64 -22.36
C GLY A 473 -10.53 20.32 -21.25
N HIS A 474 -10.27 19.63 -20.14
CA HIS A 474 -9.45 20.17 -19.04
C HIS A 474 -7.97 20.15 -19.38
N SER A 475 -7.26 21.21 -18.97
CA SER A 475 -5.81 21.28 -19.09
C SER A 475 -5.11 20.47 -18.00
N THR A 476 -3.94 19.90 -18.33
CA THR A 476 -3.06 19.29 -17.32
C THR A 476 -2.56 20.29 -16.29
N SER A 477 -2.54 21.59 -16.62
CA SER A 477 -2.13 22.67 -15.68
C SER A 477 -3.09 22.84 -14.50
N GLU A 478 -4.34 22.40 -14.62
CA GLU A 478 -5.35 22.46 -13.56
C GLU A 478 -5.15 21.39 -12.48
N LEU A 479 -4.41 20.31 -12.80
CA LEU A 479 -4.08 19.29 -11.82
C LEU A 479 -3.00 19.79 -10.86
N LYS A 480 -3.30 19.83 -9.57
CA LYS A 480 -2.37 20.28 -8.53
C LYS A 480 -1.17 19.35 -8.33
N TYR A 481 -1.37 18.05 -8.51
CA TYR A 481 -0.29 17.08 -8.63
C TYR A 481 -0.44 16.32 -9.95
N ARG A 482 0.68 16.11 -10.63
CA ARG A 482 0.75 15.44 -11.93
C ARG A 482 1.78 14.33 -11.86
N THR A 483 1.41 13.14 -12.33
CA THR A 483 2.37 12.05 -12.52
C THR A 483 3.45 12.51 -13.51
N PRO A 484 4.73 12.59 -13.09
CA PRO A 484 5.81 13.00 -13.97
C PRO A 484 5.99 11.97 -15.09
N GLY A 485 6.35 12.44 -16.29
CA GLY A 485 6.61 11.55 -17.44
C GLY A 485 5.40 10.78 -17.96
N TYR A 486 4.16 11.24 -17.70
CA TYR A 486 2.97 10.65 -18.33
C TYR A 486 3.07 10.76 -19.87
N PRO A 487 2.68 9.73 -20.64
CA PRO A 487 2.05 8.46 -20.21
C PRO A 487 3.04 7.34 -19.84
N TYR A 488 4.34 7.53 -20.08
CA TYR A 488 5.34 6.46 -19.97
C TYR A 488 5.44 5.87 -18.55
N VAL A 489 5.47 6.72 -17.53
CA VAL A 489 5.53 6.29 -16.11
C VAL A 489 4.31 5.44 -15.74
N SER A 490 3.12 5.85 -16.16
CA SER A 490 1.89 5.14 -15.87
C SER A 490 1.81 3.77 -16.55
N TRP A 491 2.20 3.71 -17.83
CA TRP A 491 2.30 2.45 -18.55
C TRP A 491 3.41 1.54 -18.01
N ALA A 492 4.57 2.11 -17.62
CA ALA A 492 5.64 1.34 -17.00
C ALA A 492 5.18 0.73 -15.67
N ALA A 493 4.46 1.48 -14.81
CA ALA A 493 3.87 0.96 -13.59
C ALA A 493 2.93 -0.21 -13.88
N PHE A 494 1.99 -0.04 -14.82
CA PHE A 494 1.04 -1.07 -15.20
C PHE A 494 1.71 -2.33 -15.75
N ILE A 495 2.66 -2.17 -16.67
CA ILE A 495 3.38 -3.29 -17.32
C ILE A 495 4.24 -4.04 -16.30
N LEU A 496 5.00 -3.33 -15.45
CA LEU A 496 5.88 -3.97 -14.48
C LEU A 496 5.08 -4.70 -13.38
N CYS A 497 3.98 -4.13 -12.89
CA CYS A 497 3.09 -4.82 -11.96
C CYS A 497 2.46 -6.06 -12.61
N THR A 498 1.98 -5.95 -13.86
CA THR A 498 1.40 -7.09 -14.59
C THR A 498 2.47 -8.16 -14.86
N ALA A 499 3.67 -7.76 -15.23
CA ALA A 499 4.79 -8.67 -15.43
C ALA A 499 5.15 -9.39 -14.12
N SER A 500 5.23 -8.70 -12.99
CA SER A 500 5.53 -9.33 -11.70
C SER A 500 4.46 -10.34 -11.27
N PHE A 501 3.18 -10.08 -11.59
CA PHE A 501 2.09 -11.01 -11.37
C PHE A 501 2.19 -12.27 -12.27
N VAL A 502 2.47 -12.08 -13.56
CA VAL A 502 2.54 -13.20 -14.53
C VAL A 502 3.80 -14.04 -14.33
N LEU A 503 4.93 -13.43 -13.99
CA LEU A 503 6.20 -14.14 -13.82
C LEU A 503 6.19 -15.17 -12.69
N VAL A 504 5.25 -15.07 -11.74
CA VAL A 504 5.03 -16.08 -10.69
C VAL A 504 4.75 -17.48 -11.27
N ILE A 505 4.23 -17.57 -12.50
CA ILE A 505 3.98 -18.87 -13.16
C ILE A 505 5.25 -19.71 -13.32
N PHE A 506 6.42 -19.07 -13.38
CA PHE A 506 7.71 -19.73 -13.50
C PHE A 506 8.29 -20.22 -12.18
N ASP A 507 7.72 -19.77 -11.04
CA ASP A 507 8.08 -20.26 -9.70
C ASP A 507 7.18 -21.43 -9.31
N VAL A 508 7.80 -22.62 -9.22
CA VAL A 508 7.06 -23.87 -8.92
C VAL A 508 6.44 -23.83 -7.52
N GLU A 509 7.12 -23.22 -6.55
CA GLU A 509 6.65 -23.15 -5.16
C GLU A 509 5.49 -22.19 -4.98
N GLN A 510 5.45 -21.11 -5.78
CA GLN A 510 4.44 -20.06 -5.68
C GLN A 510 3.28 -20.20 -6.67
N ARG A 511 3.31 -21.15 -7.60
CA ARG A 511 2.20 -21.41 -8.56
C ARG A 511 0.88 -21.65 -7.87
N PHE A 512 0.88 -22.34 -6.73
CA PHE A 512 -0.34 -22.58 -5.96
C PHE A 512 -0.98 -21.26 -5.52
N ALA A 513 -0.17 -20.30 -5.04
CA ALA A 513 -0.66 -18.99 -4.64
C ALA A 513 -1.27 -18.22 -5.83
N LEU A 514 -0.65 -18.29 -7.02
CA LEU A 514 -1.19 -17.67 -8.23
C LEU A 514 -2.54 -18.29 -8.63
N VAL A 515 -2.67 -19.61 -8.62
CA VAL A 515 -3.94 -20.28 -8.93
C VAL A 515 -5.02 -19.92 -7.91
N ALA A 516 -4.68 -19.95 -6.62
CA ALA A 516 -5.59 -19.55 -5.55
C ALA A 516 -6.07 -18.10 -5.71
N GLU A 517 -5.17 -17.19 -6.05
CA GLU A 517 -5.49 -15.78 -6.30
C GLU A 517 -6.42 -15.60 -7.50
N LEU A 518 -6.15 -16.28 -8.62
CA LEU A 518 -7.01 -16.21 -9.81
C LEU A 518 -8.41 -16.77 -9.52
N VAL A 519 -8.50 -17.92 -8.83
CA VAL A 519 -9.78 -18.50 -8.39
C VAL A 519 -10.52 -17.53 -7.47
N PHE A 520 -9.81 -16.89 -6.55
CA PHE A 520 -10.40 -15.92 -5.64
C PHE A 520 -10.94 -14.69 -6.37
N ILE A 521 -10.21 -14.14 -7.34
CA ILE A 521 -10.68 -13.02 -8.18
C ILE A 521 -11.96 -13.41 -8.92
N VAL A 522 -12.00 -14.59 -9.54
CA VAL A 522 -13.19 -15.10 -10.25
C VAL A 522 -14.36 -15.26 -9.28
N ALA A 523 -14.12 -15.82 -8.09
CA ALA A 523 -15.14 -15.96 -7.06
C ALA A 523 -15.69 -14.60 -6.59
N CYS A 524 -14.84 -13.58 -6.46
CA CYS A 524 -15.25 -12.22 -6.11
C CYS A 524 -16.16 -11.59 -7.18
N TYR A 525 -15.82 -11.73 -8.46
CA TYR A 525 -16.71 -11.30 -9.55
C TYR A 525 -18.03 -12.08 -9.55
N GLY A 526 -17.97 -13.39 -9.32
CA GLY A 526 -19.17 -14.25 -9.19
C GLY A 526 -20.07 -13.77 -8.04
N ALA A 527 -19.50 -13.48 -6.89
CA ALA A 527 -20.21 -12.93 -5.73
C ALA A 527 -20.86 -11.58 -6.04
N TYR A 528 -20.16 -10.69 -6.74
CA TYR A 528 -20.69 -9.40 -7.18
C TYR A 528 -21.91 -9.59 -8.11
N PHE A 529 -21.80 -10.41 -9.14
CA PHE A 529 -22.91 -10.65 -10.07
C PHE A 529 -24.11 -11.32 -9.39
N LEU A 530 -23.86 -12.27 -8.49
CA LEU A 530 -24.90 -12.90 -7.68
C LEU A 530 -25.63 -11.86 -6.80
N GLN A 531 -24.88 -10.98 -6.15
CA GLN A 531 -25.45 -9.91 -5.34
C GLN A 531 -26.33 -8.97 -6.18
N GLN A 532 -25.87 -8.59 -7.38
CA GLN A 532 -26.65 -7.74 -8.29
C GLN A 532 -27.93 -8.45 -8.77
N TRP A 533 -27.84 -9.74 -9.05
CA TRP A 533 -28.99 -10.53 -9.45
C TRP A 533 -30.04 -10.64 -8.33
N VAL A 534 -29.60 -10.91 -7.10
CA VAL A 534 -30.50 -10.94 -5.92
C VAL A 534 -31.15 -9.57 -5.67
N ARG A 535 -30.39 -8.47 -5.81
CA ARG A 535 -30.95 -7.10 -5.66
C ARG A 535 -31.99 -6.79 -6.73
N LYS A 536 -31.74 -7.18 -7.99
CA LYS A 536 -32.70 -7.00 -9.08
C LYS A 536 -34.00 -7.80 -8.84
N ARG A 537 -33.88 -9.05 -8.37
CA ARG A 537 -35.04 -9.89 -8.05
C ARG A 537 -35.88 -9.27 -6.92
N LYS A 538 -35.26 -8.81 -5.82
CA LYS A 538 -35.97 -8.18 -4.72
C LYS A 538 -36.74 -6.95 -5.18
N LYS A 539 -36.12 -6.08 -6.00
CA LYS A 539 -36.81 -4.91 -6.55
C LYS A 539 -37.98 -5.26 -7.46
N ALA A 540 -37.85 -6.33 -8.24
CA ALA A 540 -38.95 -6.81 -9.09
C ALA A 540 -40.11 -7.36 -8.22
N THR A 541 -39.82 -8.12 -7.17
CA THR A 541 -40.86 -8.63 -6.25
C THR A 541 -41.54 -7.48 -5.48
N GLU A 542 -40.80 -6.48 -5.01
CA GLU A 542 -41.35 -5.31 -4.36
C GLU A 542 -42.24 -4.46 -5.30
N ALA A 543 -41.90 -4.40 -6.60
CA ALA A 543 -42.73 -3.75 -7.61
C ALA A 543 -44.03 -4.52 -7.89
N ASP A 544 -43.96 -5.86 -8.03
CA ASP A 544 -45.15 -6.73 -8.20
C ASP A 544 -46.08 -6.67 -6.98
N ASP A 545 -45.53 -6.63 -5.76
CA ASP A 545 -46.32 -6.48 -4.52
C ASP A 545 -47.03 -5.11 -4.45
N LEU A 546 -46.38 -4.05 -4.92
CA LEU A 546 -47.00 -2.71 -5.01
C LEU A 546 -48.12 -2.66 -6.04
N ASP A 547 -47.94 -3.26 -7.21
CA ASP A 547 -48.94 -3.32 -8.25
C ASP A 547 -50.18 -4.15 -7.80
N THR A 548 -49.94 -5.25 -7.07
CA THR A 548 -51.05 -6.04 -6.49
C THR A 548 -51.82 -5.30 -5.40
N LEU A 549 -51.16 -4.45 -4.62
CA LEU A 549 -51.82 -3.59 -3.60
C LEU A 549 -52.67 -2.47 -4.22
N TRP A 550 -52.33 -1.96 -5.41
CA TRP A 550 -53.12 -0.97 -6.13
C TRP A 550 -54.34 -1.58 -6.81
N VAL A 551 -54.19 -2.77 -7.40
CA VAL A 551 -55.29 -3.50 -8.05
C VAL A 551 -56.35 -4.01 -7.04
N ALA A 552 -55.99 -4.20 -5.77
CA ALA A 552 -56.91 -4.63 -4.70
C ALA A 552 -57.71 -3.46 -4.08
N ARG A 553 -57.52 -2.22 -4.54
CA ARG A 553 -58.24 -1.00 -4.06
C ARG A 553 -59.33 -0.50 -5.01
N ASP A 554 -59.45 -1.03 -6.20
CA ASP A 554 -60.54 -0.84 -7.13
C ASP A 554 -61.56 -1.97 -7.02
#